data_aea689c2ccc41ea0e74fa6d84632ec2c
#
_entry.id   aea689c2ccc41ea0e74fa6d84632ec2c
#
_cell.length_a   1.000
_cell.length_b   1.000
_cell.length_c   1.000
_cell.angle_alpha   90.00
_cell.angle_beta   90.00
_cell.angle_gamma   90.00
#
_symmetry.space_group_name_H-M   'P 1'
#
loop_
_entity.id
_entity.type
_entity.pdbx_description
1 polymer ?
#
loop_
_entity_poly.entity_id
_entity_poly.type
_entity_poly.pdbx_seq_one_letter_code
_entity_poly.pdbx_strand_id
1 'polypeptide(L)'
;MNRKIKVALIYRSTYHAFHPDFFEKSSFDFFMKALKRNPQIEISYFSVDGDYFDTKKLKNNCDVILLANHDPGAIPTILEGIQNLDVPVICRTGDQHFVKRDNTIGFHEKYKIDYYFGSNPKSYFYKFLPPDFMYQEIPLGLEPSLYENLRPYKERIKDKILNSGSVGKLSIKSRVANAILNPKRSAWYFYKLRTISNKLPYVDHSGMKGSKYVNDDYPTYLSRYRSAI
;
A
#
# COMPACT_ATOMS: atom_id res chain seq x y z
N MET A 1 12.90 -25.13 20.14
CA MET A 1 12.30 -24.45 18.99
C MET A 1 11.48 -23.28 19.50
N ASN A 2 11.73 -22.06 19.05
CA ASN A 2 10.91 -20.93 19.44
C ASN A 2 9.52 -21.08 18.81
N ARG A 3 8.47 -20.85 19.60
CA ARG A 3 7.08 -20.87 19.13
C ARG A 3 6.90 -19.81 18.03
N LYS A 4 6.22 -20.16 16.96
CA LYS A 4 5.84 -19.19 15.89
C LYS A 4 4.82 -18.19 16.41
N ILE A 5 4.92 -16.96 15.95
CA ILE A 5 3.93 -15.91 16.18
C ILE A 5 2.77 -16.14 15.22
N LYS A 6 1.58 -16.34 15.76
CA LYS A 6 0.36 -16.55 14.99
C LYS A 6 -0.28 -15.20 14.65
N VAL A 7 -0.35 -14.89 13.36
CA VAL A 7 -0.90 -13.63 12.84
C VAL A 7 -2.23 -13.90 12.15
N ALA A 8 -3.29 -13.23 12.58
CA ALA A 8 -4.58 -13.22 11.92
C ALA A 8 -4.71 -11.98 11.02
N LEU A 9 -4.62 -12.15 9.71
CA LEU A 9 -4.84 -11.07 8.76
C LEU A 9 -6.31 -10.99 8.38
N ILE A 10 -6.95 -9.85 8.68
CA ILE A 10 -8.36 -9.60 8.35
C ILE A 10 -8.42 -8.57 7.20
N TYR A 11 -9.16 -8.92 6.15
CA TYR A 11 -9.35 -8.05 4.99
C TYR A 11 -10.67 -8.34 4.27
N ARG A 12 -11.16 -7.36 3.50
CA ARG A 12 -12.33 -7.57 2.64
C ARG A 12 -11.92 -8.33 1.37
N SER A 13 -12.74 -9.29 0.95
CA SER A 13 -12.53 -10.05 -0.30
C SER A 13 -12.48 -9.13 -1.52
N THR A 14 -13.21 -8.02 -1.49
CA THR A 14 -13.21 -6.99 -2.53
C THR A 14 -11.94 -6.14 -2.57
N TYR A 15 -11.12 -6.19 -1.51
CA TYR A 15 -9.84 -5.47 -1.48
C TYR A 15 -8.74 -6.31 -2.13
N HIS A 16 -8.74 -6.28 -3.43
CA HIS A 16 -7.91 -7.14 -4.30
C HIS A 16 -6.41 -7.12 -3.98
N ALA A 17 -5.89 -6.01 -3.45
CA ALA A 17 -4.47 -5.90 -3.09
C ALA A 17 -4.01 -6.92 -2.03
N PHE A 18 -4.93 -7.53 -1.29
CA PHE A 18 -4.64 -8.51 -0.25
C PHE A 18 -5.33 -9.86 -0.47
N HIS A 19 -5.98 -10.05 -1.62
CA HIS A 19 -6.54 -11.35 -1.95
C HIS A 19 -5.41 -12.38 -2.14
N PRO A 20 -5.50 -13.60 -1.56
CA PRO A 20 -4.44 -14.61 -1.64
C PRO A 20 -3.99 -14.92 -3.08
N ASP A 21 -4.92 -15.05 -4.02
CA ASP A 21 -4.61 -15.30 -5.44
C ASP A 21 -3.87 -14.14 -6.09
N PHE A 22 -4.10 -12.92 -5.60
CA PHE A 22 -3.40 -11.74 -6.08
C PHE A 22 -1.99 -11.64 -5.51
N PHE A 23 -1.79 -12.05 -4.25
CA PHE A 23 -0.47 -12.04 -3.62
C PHE A 23 0.56 -12.88 -4.35
N GLU A 24 0.14 -14.01 -4.87
CA GLU A 24 1.05 -14.92 -5.57
C GLU A 24 1.46 -14.39 -6.94
N LYS A 25 0.66 -13.49 -7.51
CA LYS A 25 0.81 -12.96 -8.87
C LYS A 25 1.21 -11.49 -8.93
N SER A 26 1.10 -10.74 -7.83
CA SER A 26 1.35 -9.30 -7.84
C SER A 26 2.75 -8.93 -7.37
N SER A 27 3.41 -8.09 -8.15
CA SER A 27 4.68 -7.49 -7.80
C SER A 27 4.61 -6.48 -6.63
N PHE A 28 3.41 -5.99 -6.32
CA PHE A 28 3.21 -5.03 -5.23
C PHE A 28 3.06 -5.69 -3.86
N ASP A 29 3.03 -7.01 -3.79
CA ASP A 29 2.73 -7.71 -2.56
C ASP A 29 3.93 -8.34 -1.85
N PHE A 30 5.07 -7.70 -2.01
CA PHE A 30 6.30 -8.11 -1.34
C PHE A 30 6.14 -8.23 0.20
N PHE A 31 5.30 -7.41 0.82
CA PHE A 31 5.06 -7.48 2.26
C PHE A 31 4.38 -8.81 2.65
N MET A 32 3.35 -9.19 1.94
CA MET A 32 2.60 -10.42 2.22
C MET A 32 3.44 -11.67 1.92
N LYS A 33 4.17 -11.64 0.81
CA LYS A 33 5.14 -12.70 0.47
C LYS A 33 6.22 -12.83 1.54
N ALA A 34 6.72 -11.72 2.08
CA ALA A 34 7.69 -11.72 3.16
C ALA A 34 7.12 -12.31 4.46
N LEU A 35 5.88 -11.96 4.83
CA LEU A 35 5.20 -12.58 5.98
C LEU A 35 5.05 -14.10 5.81
N LYS A 36 4.61 -14.55 4.64
CA LYS A 36 4.43 -15.98 4.33
C LYS A 36 5.76 -16.75 4.40
N ARG A 37 6.87 -16.13 3.99
CA ARG A 37 8.21 -16.76 4.02
C ARG A 37 8.89 -16.73 5.38
N ASN A 38 8.45 -15.88 6.29
CA ASN A 38 9.12 -15.75 7.57
C ASN A 38 8.90 -17.01 8.43
N PRO A 39 9.98 -17.75 8.80
CA PRO A 39 9.84 -18.99 9.54
C PRO A 39 9.33 -18.79 10.97
N GLN A 40 9.37 -17.58 11.50
CA GLN A 40 8.89 -17.23 12.84
C GLN A 40 7.39 -16.86 12.86
N ILE A 41 6.75 -16.76 11.68
CA ILE A 41 5.36 -16.35 11.55
C ILE A 41 4.52 -17.51 11.01
N GLU A 42 3.34 -17.67 11.58
CA GLU A 42 2.25 -18.49 11.07
C GLU A 42 1.07 -17.55 10.78
N ILE A 43 0.75 -17.37 9.52
CA ILE A 43 -0.29 -16.42 9.09
C ILE A 43 -1.56 -17.13 8.67
N SER A 44 -2.70 -16.69 9.23
CA SER A 44 -4.05 -17.10 8.85
C SER A 44 -4.76 -15.96 8.16
N TYR A 45 -5.36 -16.23 7.01
CA TYR A 45 -6.06 -15.25 6.18
C TYR A 45 -7.57 -15.31 6.42
N PHE A 46 -8.16 -14.20 6.81
CA PHE A 46 -9.59 -14.04 7.02
C PHE A 46 -10.15 -13.10 5.94
N SER A 47 -10.50 -13.69 4.81
CA SER A 47 -11.21 -13.00 3.73
C SER A 47 -12.69 -12.85 4.11
N VAL A 48 -13.19 -11.63 4.09
CA VAL A 48 -14.55 -11.31 4.52
C VAL A 48 -15.37 -10.76 3.36
N ASP A 49 -16.45 -11.45 3.05
CA ASP A 49 -17.45 -10.99 2.10
C ASP A 49 -18.43 -10.05 2.82
N GLY A 50 -18.38 -8.78 2.51
CA GLY A 50 -19.22 -7.77 3.14
C GLY A 50 -18.57 -7.01 4.30
N ASP A 51 -19.37 -6.50 5.23
CA ASP A 51 -18.97 -5.49 6.21
C ASP A 51 -18.86 -5.99 7.65
N TYR A 52 -19.10 -7.27 7.91
CA TYR A 52 -19.16 -7.85 9.24
C TYR A 52 -18.21 -9.03 9.42
N PHE A 53 -17.47 -9.01 10.53
CA PHE A 53 -16.64 -10.12 10.97
C PHE A 53 -16.75 -10.30 12.49
N ASP A 54 -17.11 -11.51 12.95
CA ASP A 54 -17.11 -11.86 14.36
C ASP A 54 -15.72 -12.33 14.79
N THR A 55 -15.07 -11.54 15.65
CA THR A 55 -13.73 -11.82 16.15
C THR A 55 -13.66 -13.04 17.09
N LYS A 56 -14.80 -13.57 17.53
CA LYS A 56 -14.83 -14.86 18.23
C LYS A 56 -14.24 -16.00 17.41
N LYS A 57 -14.23 -15.88 16.08
CA LYS A 57 -13.56 -16.83 15.18
C LYS A 57 -12.06 -16.89 15.38
N LEU A 58 -11.47 -15.86 15.99
CA LEU A 58 -10.03 -15.78 16.29
C LEU A 58 -9.64 -16.43 17.63
N LYS A 59 -10.60 -16.90 18.41
CA LYS A 59 -10.40 -17.39 19.78
C LYS A 59 -9.17 -18.28 19.90
N ASN A 60 -8.20 -17.84 20.70
CA ASN A 60 -6.94 -18.53 21.08
C ASN A 60 -6.06 -18.96 19.90
N ASN A 61 -6.34 -18.50 18.68
CA ASN A 61 -5.63 -18.92 17.47
C ASN A 61 -4.71 -17.84 16.88
N CYS A 62 -4.62 -16.67 17.50
CA CYS A 62 -3.68 -15.63 17.08
C CYS A 62 -3.02 -14.94 18.27
N ASP A 63 -1.79 -14.53 18.06
CA ASP A 63 -1.01 -13.70 18.99
C ASP A 63 -1.10 -12.22 18.58
N VAL A 64 -1.49 -11.93 17.33
CA VAL A 64 -1.59 -10.60 16.74
C VAL A 64 -2.69 -10.58 15.69
N ILE A 65 -3.49 -9.51 15.68
CA ILE A 65 -4.41 -9.20 14.60
C ILE A 65 -3.74 -8.18 13.68
N LEU A 66 -3.70 -8.50 12.39
CA LEU A 66 -3.19 -7.60 11.35
C LEU A 66 -4.35 -7.12 10.48
N LEU A 67 -4.59 -5.82 10.47
CA LEU A 67 -5.52 -5.17 9.56
C LEU A 67 -4.78 -4.75 8.29
N ALA A 68 -5.35 -5.11 7.15
CA ALA A 68 -4.72 -5.00 5.84
C ALA A 68 -4.31 -3.57 5.48
N ASN A 69 -5.13 -2.59 5.83
CA ASN A 69 -4.88 -1.17 5.61
C ASN A 69 -5.87 -0.35 6.43
N HIS A 70 -5.52 0.90 6.73
CA HIS A 70 -6.43 1.87 7.34
C HIS A 70 -7.45 2.47 6.35
N ASP A 71 -7.47 1.98 5.12
CA ASP A 71 -8.44 2.37 4.09
C ASP A 71 -9.81 1.74 4.41
N PRO A 72 -10.92 2.50 4.43
CA PRO A 72 -12.25 1.98 4.78
C PRO A 72 -12.71 0.80 3.91
N GLY A 73 -12.19 0.69 2.68
CA GLY A 73 -12.49 -0.42 1.78
C GLY A 73 -11.66 -1.70 2.02
N ALA A 74 -10.62 -1.63 2.85
CA ALA A 74 -9.66 -2.71 3.00
C ALA A 74 -10.07 -3.75 4.05
N ILE A 75 -10.89 -3.37 5.00
CA ILE A 75 -11.34 -4.21 6.12
C ILE A 75 -12.85 -4.13 6.30
N PRO A 76 -13.46 -5.12 6.95
CA PRO A 76 -14.88 -5.05 7.31
C PRO A 76 -15.18 -3.84 8.20
N THR A 77 -16.30 -3.20 7.98
CA THR A 77 -16.72 -2.03 8.76
C THR A 77 -16.99 -2.39 10.21
N ILE A 78 -17.47 -3.62 10.47
CA ILE A 78 -17.79 -4.11 11.81
C ILE A 78 -16.87 -5.30 12.11
N LEU A 79 -16.02 -5.15 13.11
CA LEU A 79 -15.26 -6.22 13.75
C LEU A 79 -15.88 -6.46 15.12
N GLU A 80 -16.89 -7.32 15.17
CA GLU A 80 -17.63 -7.60 16.40
C GLU A 80 -16.72 -8.18 17.47
N GLY A 81 -16.75 -7.57 18.66
CA GLY A 81 -15.98 -8.03 19.82
C GLY A 81 -14.48 -7.66 19.81
N ILE A 82 -13.98 -6.89 18.86
CA ILE A 82 -12.54 -6.51 18.81
C ILE A 82 -12.09 -5.76 20.05
N GLN A 83 -12.97 -4.95 20.65
CA GLN A 83 -12.69 -4.19 21.87
C GLN A 83 -12.41 -5.09 23.09
N ASN A 84 -12.89 -6.33 23.06
CA ASN A 84 -12.82 -7.27 24.18
C ASN A 84 -11.68 -8.30 24.01
N LEU A 85 -10.90 -8.19 22.94
CA LEU A 85 -9.77 -9.09 22.71
C LEU A 85 -8.53 -8.58 23.44
N ASP A 86 -7.82 -9.51 24.05
CA ASP A 86 -6.53 -9.27 24.72
C ASP A 86 -5.36 -9.68 23.81
N VAL A 87 -5.42 -9.25 22.57
CA VAL A 87 -4.35 -9.41 21.59
C VAL A 87 -4.11 -8.09 20.87
N PRO A 88 -2.85 -7.72 20.59
CA PRO A 88 -2.56 -6.46 19.91
C PRO A 88 -3.12 -6.44 18.50
N VAL A 89 -3.65 -5.28 18.12
CA VAL A 89 -4.15 -4.99 16.78
C VAL A 89 -3.17 -4.08 16.07
N ILE A 90 -2.60 -4.57 14.98
CA ILE A 90 -1.66 -3.84 14.15
C ILE A 90 -2.33 -3.48 12.83
N CYS A 91 -2.15 -2.25 12.38
CA CYS A 91 -2.71 -1.78 11.12
C CYS A 91 -1.62 -1.26 10.18
N ARG A 92 -1.62 -1.75 8.95
CA ARG A 92 -0.79 -1.17 7.89
C ARG A 92 -1.35 0.18 7.47
N THR A 93 -0.48 1.16 7.28
CA THR A 93 -0.86 2.45 6.71
C THR A 93 -0.58 2.49 5.22
N GLY A 94 -1.54 2.97 4.44
CA GLY A 94 -1.35 3.32 3.04
C GLY A 94 -0.83 4.76 2.88
N ASP A 95 -1.13 5.33 1.73
CA ASP A 95 -0.80 6.72 1.42
C ASP A 95 -1.63 7.68 2.28
N GLN A 96 -0.95 8.56 3.01
CA GLN A 96 -1.57 9.47 3.97
C GLN A 96 -2.00 10.81 3.37
N HIS A 97 -1.71 11.06 2.12
CA HIS A 97 -2.08 12.31 1.44
C HIS A 97 -3.58 12.58 1.45
N PHE A 98 -4.39 11.53 1.48
CA PHE A 98 -5.85 11.61 1.40
C PHE A 98 -6.55 11.37 2.73
N VAL A 99 -5.78 11.14 3.79
CA VAL A 99 -6.34 10.82 5.10
C VAL A 99 -6.87 12.10 5.76
N LYS A 100 -8.12 12.05 6.17
CA LYS A 100 -8.70 13.09 7.04
C LYS A 100 -8.42 12.67 8.49
N ARG A 101 -7.78 13.56 9.24
CA ARG A 101 -7.36 13.31 10.63
C ARG A 101 -8.49 12.74 11.49
N ASP A 102 -9.66 13.38 11.48
CA ASP A 102 -10.78 12.95 12.32
C ASP A 102 -11.28 11.55 11.97
N ASN A 103 -11.28 11.19 10.68
CA ASN A 103 -11.65 9.85 10.24
C ASN A 103 -10.65 8.80 10.75
N THR A 104 -9.36 9.17 10.85
CA THR A 104 -8.33 8.24 11.32
C THR A 104 -8.37 8.06 12.82
N ILE A 105 -8.69 9.09 13.59
CA ILE A 105 -8.91 8.98 15.03
C ILE A 105 -10.09 8.05 15.29
N GLY A 106 -11.23 8.28 14.65
CA GLY A 106 -12.39 7.40 14.75
C GLY A 106 -12.13 5.95 14.33
N PHE A 107 -11.29 5.76 13.31
CA PHE A 107 -10.83 4.44 12.89
C PHE A 107 -9.96 3.77 13.96
N HIS A 108 -9.00 4.52 14.53
CA HIS A 108 -8.13 4.05 15.60
C HIS A 108 -8.93 3.54 16.81
N GLU A 109 -9.84 4.36 17.29
CA GLU A 109 -10.69 4.02 18.44
C GLU A 109 -11.61 2.83 18.13
N LYS A 110 -12.26 2.85 16.97
CA LYS A 110 -13.19 1.83 16.53
C LYS A 110 -12.57 0.44 16.46
N TYR A 111 -11.38 0.34 15.96
CA TYR A 111 -10.70 -0.94 15.75
C TYR A 111 -9.65 -1.27 16.82
N LYS A 112 -9.54 -0.46 17.87
CA LYS A 112 -8.58 -0.67 18.96
C LYS A 112 -7.15 -0.86 18.44
N ILE A 113 -6.68 0.06 17.58
CA ILE A 113 -5.36 -0.10 16.98
C ILE A 113 -4.27 0.20 18.00
N ASP A 114 -3.42 -0.77 18.31
CA ASP A 114 -2.27 -0.60 19.19
C ASP A 114 -1.05 -0.06 18.42
N TYR A 115 -0.85 -0.51 17.18
CA TYR A 115 0.31 -0.14 16.37
C TYR A 115 -0.04 0.10 14.92
N TYR A 116 0.58 1.12 14.37
CA TYR A 116 0.62 1.34 12.93
C TYR A 116 1.99 1.02 12.37
N PHE A 117 2.06 0.60 11.13
CA PHE A 117 3.30 0.52 10.38
C PHE A 117 3.09 0.87 8.91
N GLY A 118 4.15 1.32 8.26
CA GLY A 118 4.12 1.68 6.85
C GLY A 118 5.44 2.17 6.35
N SER A 119 5.51 2.51 5.07
CA SER A 119 6.74 2.94 4.41
C SER A 119 7.02 4.44 4.51
N ASN A 120 6.13 5.21 5.09
CA ASN A 120 6.33 6.62 5.25
C ASN A 120 7.28 6.93 6.42
N PRO A 121 8.16 7.95 6.31
CA PRO A 121 8.96 8.41 7.44
C PRO A 121 8.10 8.80 8.65
N LYS A 122 8.57 8.52 9.86
CA LYS A 122 7.87 8.90 11.10
C LYS A 122 7.48 10.38 11.10
N SER A 123 8.39 11.26 10.67
CA SER A 123 8.13 12.70 10.58
C SER A 123 6.98 13.05 9.63
N TYR A 124 6.73 12.22 8.61
CA TYR A 124 5.62 12.39 7.70
C TYR A 124 4.32 11.86 8.29
N PHE A 125 4.35 10.69 8.92
CA PHE A 125 3.21 10.10 9.61
C PHE A 125 2.59 11.06 10.62
N TYR A 126 3.42 11.64 11.51
CA TYR A 126 2.96 12.56 12.55
C TYR A 126 2.56 13.96 12.08
N LYS A 127 2.70 14.29 10.79
CA LYS A 127 2.05 15.49 10.22
C LYS A 127 0.52 15.36 10.12
N PHE A 128 0.03 14.13 10.04
CA PHE A 128 -1.38 13.84 9.80
C PHE A 128 -2.06 13.21 11.00
N LEU A 129 -1.30 12.54 11.85
CA LEU A 129 -1.81 11.71 12.93
C LEU A 129 -1.27 12.16 14.29
N PRO A 130 -2.01 11.89 15.38
CA PRO A 130 -1.59 12.24 16.72
C PRO A 130 -0.21 11.67 17.08
N PRO A 131 0.59 12.40 17.88
CA PRO A 131 1.94 11.97 18.26
C PRO A 131 1.98 10.80 19.23
N ASP A 132 0.87 10.49 19.88
CA ASP A 132 0.67 9.36 20.79
C ASP A 132 0.35 8.04 20.06
N PHE A 133 0.04 8.10 18.77
CA PHE A 133 -0.13 6.87 17.99
C PHE A 133 1.21 6.18 17.81
N MET A 134 1.25 4.90 18.17
CA MET A 134 2.46 4.10 17.97
C MET A 134 2.64 3.78 16.48
N TYR A 135 3.77 4.19 15.93
CA TYR A 135 4.08 3.97 14.52
C TYR A 135 5.49 3.43 14.32
N GLN A 136 5.60 2.42 13.48
CA GLN A 136 6.87 1.87 13.02
C GLN A 136 7.04 2.09 11.52
N GLU A 137 8.08 2.82 11.15
CA GLU A 137 8.54 2.90 9.77
C GLU A 137 9.17 1.57 9.36
N ILE A 138 8.67 0.99 8.27
CA ILE A 138 9.21 -0.20 7.64
C ILE A 138 9.52 0.17 6.18
N PRO A 139 10.78 0.22 5.78
CA PRO A 139 11.12 0.56 4.41
C PRO A 139 10.50 -0.43 3.43
N LEU A 140 10.16 0.06 2.24
CA LEU A 140 9.69 -0.79 1.17
C LEU A 140 10.79 -1.80 0.81
N GLY A 141 10.47 -3.06 0.98
CA GLY A 141 11.30 -4.15 0.51
C GLY A 141 11.05 -4.42 -0.97
N LEU A 142 11.92 -5.21 -1.56
CA LEU A 142 11.77 -5.69 -2.93
C LEU A 142 11.64 -7.21 -2.90
N GLU A 143 10.71 -7.72 -3.71
CA GLU A 143 10.53 -9.16 -3.85
C GLU A 143 11.63 -9.74 -4.75
N PRO A 144 12.47 -10.67 -4.26
CA PRO A 144 13.60 -11.20 -5.03
C PRO A 144 13.20 -11.77 -6.38
N SER A 145 12.06 -12.46 -6.47
CA SER A 145 11.56 -13.07 -7.71
C SER A 145 11.30 -12.05 -8.82
N LEU A 146 11.16 -10.76 -8.50
CA LEU A 146 10.99 -9.69 -9.48
C LEU A 146 12.26 -9.40 -10.27
N TYR A 147 13.42 -9.87 -9.81
CA TYR A 147 14.72 -9.59 -10.41
C TYR A 147 15.25 -10.73 -11.27
N GLU A 148 14.60 -11.87 -11.26
CA GLU A 148 15.09 -13.08 -11.95
C GLU A 148 15.10 -12.93 -13.48
N ASN A 149 14.16 -12.16 -14.04
CA ASN A 149 13.95 -12.02 -15.48
C ASN A 149 14.19 -10.60 -16.00
N LEU A 150 15.02 -9.82 -15.31
CA LEU A 150 15.32 -8.46 -15.74
C LEU A 150 16.26 -8.47 -16.96
N ARG A 151 15.99 -7.56 -17.91
CA ARG A 151 16.87 -7.32 -19.04
C ARG A 151 18.25 -6.91 -18.57
N PRO A 152 19.35 -7.50 -19.07
CA PRO A 152 20.72 -7.11 -18.77
C PRO A 152 20.96 -5.62 -19.00
N TYR A 153 21.67 -4.95 -18.10
CA TYR A 153 21.84 -3.48 -18.15
C TYR A 153 22.39 -2.97 -19.49
N LYS A 154 23.30 -3.73 -20.12
CA LYS A 154 23.89 -3.37 -21.41
C LYS A 154 22.89 -3.30 -22.57
N GLU A 155 21.83 -4.09 -22.47
CA GLU A 155 20.78 -4.21 -23.48
C GLU A 155 19.63 -3.23 -23.29
N ARG A 156 19.65 -2.44 -22.21
CA ARG A 156 18.61 -1.49 -21.89
C ARG A 156 18.70 -0.23 -22.72
N ILE A 157 17.56 0.36 -23.02
CA ILE A 157 17.44 1.65 -23.72
C ILE A 157 18.19 2.72 -22.96
N LYS A 158 19.17 3.35 -23.57
CA LYS A 158 20.09 4.32 -22.94
C LYS A 158 19.76 5.78 -23.26
N ASP A 159 19.12 6.01 -24.37
CA ASP A 159 18.84 7.34 -24.94
C ASP A 159 17.48 7.89 -24.52
N LYS A 160 16.73 7.12 -23.73
CA LYS A 160 15.43 7.50 -23.21
C LYS A 160 15.31 7.25 -21.71
N ILE A 161 14.46 8.05 -21.07
CA ILE A 161 14.09 7.93 -19.67
C ILE A 161 12.64 7.48 -19.59
N LEU A 162 12.36 6.45 -18.83
CA LEU A 162 10.98 6.02 -18.59
C LEU A 162 10.34 6.87 -17.46
N ASN A 163 9.23 7.52 -17.76
CA ASN A 163 8.32 8.06 -16.76
C ASN A 163 7.23 7.05 -16.46
N SER A 164 7.40 6.28 -15.37
CA SER A 164 6.53 5.15 -15.02
C SER A 164 5.40 5.51 -14.06
N GLY A 165 5.38 6.72 -13.55
CA GLY A 165 4.40 7.13 -12.55
C GLY A 165 3.09 7.67 -13.13
N SER A 166 2.06 7.72 -12.29
CA SER A 166 0.82 8.40 -12.64
C SER A 166 1.06 9.87 -12.95
N VAL A 167 0.50 10.33 -14.06
CA VAL A 167 0.40 11.75 -14.39
C VAL A 167 -1.05 12.15 -14.23
N GLY A 168 -1.31 13.20 -13.48
CA GLY A 168 -2.67 13.71 -13.30
C GLY A 168 -3.25 14.21 -14.64
N LYS A 169 -4.54 13.96 -14.89
CA LYS A 169 -5.26 14.68 -15.95
C LYS A 169 -5.38 16.14 -15.52
N LEU A 170 -4.51 16.97 -16.06
CA LEU A 170 -4.43 18.38 -15.68
C LEU A 170 -5.19 19.24 -16.67
N SER A 171 -6.51 19.06 -16.73
CA SER A 171 -7.36 20.07 -17.33
C SER A 171 -7.20 21.39 -16.54
N ILE A 172 -7.32 22.50 -17.21
CA ILE A 172 -7.26 23.83 -16.57
C ILE A 172 -8.27 23.90 -15.41
N LYS A 173 -9.48 23.34 -15.62
CA LYS A 173 -10.52 23.25 -14.58
C LYS A 173 -10.03 22.48 -13.35
N SER A 174 -9.39 21.31 -13.52
CA SER A 174 -8.84 20.54 -12.39
C SER A 174 -7.72 21.29 -11.68
N ARG A 175 -6.90 22.03 -12.41
CA ARG A 175 -5.80 22.82 -11.82
C ARG A 175 -6.34 23.94 -10.95
N VAL A 176 -7.32 24.70 -11.46
CA VAL A 176 -7.97 25.79 -10.73
C VAL A 176 -8.73 25.25 -9.51
N ALA A 177 -9.55 24.21 -9.69
CA ALA A 177 -10.29 23.60 -8.60
C ALA A 177 -9.33 23.07 -7.50
N ASN A 178 -8.27 22.38 -7.87
CA ASN A 178 -7.28 21.89 -6.91
C ASN A 178 -6.49 23.01 -6.22
N ALA A 179 -6.20 24.10 -6.91
CA ALA A 179 -5.52 25.25 -6.34
C ALA A 179 -6.38 25.98 -5.29
N ILE A 180 -7.69 26.01 -5.50
CA ILE A 180 -8.64 26.68 -4.59
C ILE A 180 -9.02 25.75 -3.43
N LEU A 181 -9.43 24.51 -3.74
CA LEU A 181 -9.99 23.59 -2.77
C LEU A 181 -8.92 22.87 -1.94
N ASN A 182 -7.74 22.69 -2.49
CA ASN A 182 -6.69 21.92 -1.83
C ASN A 182 -5.27 22.31 -2.31
N PRO A 183 -4.82 23.55 -2.03
CA PRO A 183 -3.57 24.08 -2.59
C PRO A 183 -2.32 23.25 -2.21
N LYS A 184 -2.32 22.63 -1.02
CA LYS A 184 -1.19 21.82 -0.53
C LYS A 184 -1.27 20.35 -0.89
N ARG A 185 -2.40 19.86 -1.41
CA ARG A 185 -2.67 18.45 -1.72
C ARG A 185 -3.10 18.23 -3.16
N SER A 186 -2.94 19.22 -4.02
CA SER A 186 -3.37 19.09 -5.41
C SER A 186 -2.50 18.09 -6.16
N ALA A 187 -3.13 17.28 -6.99
CA ALA A 187 -2.42 16.36 -7.89
C ALA A 187 -1.38 17.08 -8.75
N TRP A 188 -1.62 18.36 -9.08
CA TRP A 188 -0.65 19.21 -9.77
C TRP A 188 0.63 19.42 -8.98
N TYR A 189 0.55 19.68 -7.69
CA TYR A 189 1.72 19.86 -6.84
C TYR A 189 2.63 18.63 -6.86
N PHE A 190 2.04 17.46 -6.72
CA PHE A 190 2.77 16.19 -6.68
C PHE A 190 3.26 15.72 -8.06
N TYR A 191 2.45 15.94 -9.11
CA TYR A 191 2.74 15.40 -10.45
C TYR A 191 3.26 16.40 -11.44
N LYS A 192 3.50 17.66 -11.02
CA LYS A 192 3.95 18.74 -11.90
C LYS A 192 5.21 18.36 -12.70
N LEU A 193 6.23 17.88 -12.03
CA LEU A 193 7.50 17.51 -12.66
C LEU A 193 7.32 16.36 -13.65
N ARG A 194 6.61 15.31 -13.26
CA ARG A 194 6.30 14.18 -14.15
C ARG A 194 5.51 14.60 -15.38
N THR A 195 4.53 15.49 -15.22
CA THR A 195 3.71 15.99 -16.33
C THR A 195 4.49 16.87 -17.28
N ILE A 196 5.42 17.68 -16.78
CA ILE A 196 6.29 18.52 -17.61
C ILE A 196 7.30 17.65 -18.34
N SER A 197 7.93 16.69 -17.65
CA SER A 197 8.94 15.81 -18.24
C SER A 197 8.39 14.97 -19.39
N ASN A 198 7.11 14.60 -19.37
CA ASN A 198 6.49 13.86 -20.48
C ASN A 198 6.44 14.62 -21.82
N LYS A 199 6.72 15.89 -21.81
CA LYS A 199 6.82 16.70 -23.04
C LYS A 199 8.18 16.67 -23.69
N LEU A 200 9.15 16.08 -23.01
CA LEU A 200 10.52 16.01 -23.50
C LEU A 200 10.65 14.84 -24.49
N PRO A 201 11.33 15.02 -25.64
CA PRO A 201 11.38 14.02 -26.71
C PRO A 201 12.11 12.73 -26.33
N TYR A 202 12.93 12.79 -25.28
CA TYR A 202 13.65 11.63 -24.75
C TYR A 202 12.97 10.97 -23.53
N VAL A 203 11.73 11.34 -23.22
CA VAL A 203 10.95 10.73 -22.15
C VAL A 203 9.82 9.91 -22.73
N ASP A 204 9.86 8.61 -22.45
CA ASP A 204 8.75 7.70 -22.73
C ASP A 204 7.84 7.62 -21.52
N HIS A 205 6.53 7.63 -21.72
CA HIS A 205 5.55 7.51 -20.65
C HIS A 205 4.79 6.20 -20.72
N SER A 206 4.74 5.49 -19.58
CA SER A 206 4.15 4.16 -19.51
C SER A 206 2.62 4.12 -19.37
N GLY A 207 1.95 5.22 -19.07
CA GLY A 207 0.60 5.16 -18.56
C GLY A 207 -0.45 6.08 -19.19
N MET A 208 -0.18 6.74 -20.33
CA MET A 208 -1.11 7.77 -20.81
C MET A 208 -2.44 7.28 -21.39
N LYS A 209 -2.58 6.03 -21.76
CA LYS A 209 -3.85 5.53 -22.33
C LYS A 209 -4.12 4.10 -21.90
N GLY A 210 -4.52 3.94 -20.63
CA GLY A 210 -5.18 2.69 -20.21
C GLY A 210 -4.40 1.40 -20.48
N SER A 211 -3.09 1.47 -20.63
CA SER A 211 -2.27 0.28 -20.64
C SER A 211 -2.38 -0.33 -19.24
N LYS A 212 -3.22 -1.34 -19.14
CA LYS A 212 -3.24 -2.22 -17.98
C LYS A 212 -1.89 -2.92 -17.97
N TYR A 213 -0.92 -2.35 -17.26
CA TYR A 213 0.21 -3.16 -16.85
C TYR A 213 -0.36 -4.25 -15.96
N VAL A 214 -0.21 -5.45 -16.39
CA VAL A 214 -0.30 -6.58 -15.48
C VAL A 214 0.81 -6.32 -14.47
N ASN A 215 0.49 -6.26 -13.19
CA ASN A 215 1.46 -5.94 -12.14
C ASN A 215 2.71 -6.81 -12.22
N ASP A 216 2.59 -8.04 -12.69
CA ASP A 216 3.67 -9.00 -12.86
C ASP A 216 4.70 -8.60 -13.92
N ASP A 217 4.29 -7.83 -14.92
CA ASP A 217 5.16 -7.37 -16.00
C ASP A 217 5.87 -6.05 -15.72
N TYR A 218 5.51 -5.38 -14.63
CA TYR A 218 6.01 -4.05 -14.35
C TYR A 218 7.54 -4.00 -14.14
N PRO A 219 8.17 -4.88 -13.36
CA PRO A 219 9.63 -4.92 -13.24
C PRO A 219 10.32 -5.22 -14.57
N THR A 220 9.78 -6.16 -15.35
CA THR A 220 10.27 -6.49 -16.68
C THR A 220 10.19 -5.28 -17.61
N TYR A 221 9.10 -4.55 -17.54
CA TYR A 221 8.93 -3.32 -18.30
C TYR A 221 9.93 -2.22 -17.88
N LEU A 222 10.08 -1.98 -16.57
CA LEU A 222 11.07 -1.04 -16.04
C LEU A 222 12.48 -1.41 -16.51
N SER A 223 12.79 -2.70 -16.56
CA SER A 223 14.11 -3.19 -16.97
C SER A 223 14.47 -2.94 -18.43
N ARG A 224 13.51 -2.50 -19.26
CA ARG A 224 13.80 -2.10 -20.66
C ARG A 224 14.60 -0.82 -20.74
N TYR A 225 14.59 0.02 -19.71
CA TYR A 225 15.25 1.31 -19.67
C TYR A 225 16.40 1.30 -18.68
N ARG A 226 17.43 2.14 -18.94
CA ARG A 226 18.52 2.36 -17.98
C ARG A 226 18.12 3.30 -16.86
N SER A 227 17.16 4.21 -17.12
CA SER A 227 16.73 5.23 -16.18
C SER A 227 15.20 5.35 -16.17
N ALA A 228 14.63 5.55 -14.99
CA ALA A 228 13.22 5.81 -14.78
C ALA A 228 13.02 6.93 -13.74
N ILE A 229 11.86 7.65 -13.83
CA ILE A 229 11.42 8.69 -12.90
C ILE A 229 9.97 8.47 -12.45
#